data_99c3c567e2348988a5f4ac0c565a9214
#
_entry.id   99c3c567e2348988a5f4ac0c565a9214
#
_cell.length_a   1.000
_cell.length_b   1.000
_cell.length_c   1.000
_cell.angle_alpha   90.00
_cell.angle_beta   90.00
_cell.angle_gamma   90.00
#
_symmetry.space_group_name_H-M   'P 1'
#
loop_
_entity.id
_entity.type
_entity.pdbx_description
1 polymer ?
#
loop_
_entity_poly.entity_id
_entity_poly.type
_entity_poly.pdbx_seq_one_letter_code
_entity_poly.pdbx_strand_id
1 'polypeptide(L)'
;GYPKMHTKSIPSRCFPDSDQPVILYAPSLDLKLIFDALDRGLLQIFKKMKFYKFVIKLHPSLASRRHYITSFMNQQLKGIGHIHLDELSGIQNLSEETSIMITDFGSVGCEYRLRFGKPVVFLQTPQEYDGGADLRFRDDFADVICKVEDLENAIGAVVKKGILPDTELKIMRQQVLSF
;
A
#
# COMPACT_ATOMS: atom_id res chain seq x y z
N GLY A 1 20.45 -2.04 -25.02
CA GLY A 1 20.73 -1.98 -23.60
C GLY A 1 20.42 -0.62 -23.05
N TYR A 2 19.48 -0.52 -22.11
CA TYR A 2 19.24 0.71 -21.39
C TYR A 2 20.42 1.00 -20.48
N PRO A 3 20.92 2.25 -20.41
CA PRO A 3 21.99 2.60 -19.50
C PRO A 3 21.53 2.33 -18.06
N LYS A 4 22.30 1.54 -17.32
CA LYS A 4 22.13 1.43 -15.89
C LYS A 4 22.38 2.81 -15.30
N MET A 5 21.34 3.55 -15.00
CA MET A 5 21.45 4.69 -14.13
C MET A 5 21.93 4.17 -12.78
N HIS A 6 23.18 4.50 -12.43
CA HIS A 6 23.64 4.43 -11.06
C HIS A 6 22.84 5.49 -10.27
N THR A 7 21.64 5.15 -9.87
CA THR A 7 20.97 5.90 -8.83
C THR A 7 21.78 5.69 -7.57
N LYS A 8 22.44 6.77 -7.15
CA LYS A 8 23.00 6.87 -5.81
C LYS A 8 21.96 6.38 -4.82
N SER A 9 22.33 5.40 -4.07
CA SER A 9 21.57 4.92 -2.95
C SER A 9 21.05 6.03 -2.12
N ILE A 10 19.82 6.10 -1.82
CA ILE A 10 19.32 6.46 -0.73
C ILE A 10 18.30 6.31 -0.33
N PRO A 11 17.54 6.00 0.30
CA PRO A 11 16.96 6.92 1.18
C PRO A 11 16.99 6.55 2.60
N SER A 12 17.10 7.51 3.33
CA SER A 12 16.66 7.48 4.71
C SER A 12 15.30 6.78 4.79
N ARG A 13 15.25 5.71 5.53
CA ARG A 13 13.98 5.09 5.92
C ARG A 13 13.05 6.20 6.39
N CYS A 14 11.80 6.19 5.96
CA CYS A 14 10.83 7.20 6.40
C CYS A 14 10.74 7.29 7.93
N PHE A 15 11.16 6.23 8.61
CA PHE A 15 11.19 6.12 10.07
C PHE A 15 12.48 5.40 10.53
N PRO A 16 13.66 6.00 10.40
CA PRO A 16 14.95 5.31 10.56
C PRO A 16 15.20 4.76 11.98
N ASP A 17 14.58 5.36 12.98
CA ASP A 17 14.81 4.99 14.39
C ASP A 17 13.65 4.19 14.99
N SER A 18 12.81 3.59 14.15
CA SER A 18 11.60 2.89 14.62
C SER A 18 11.67 1.39 14.39
N ASP A 19 11.52 0.61 15.46
CA ASP A 19 11.30 -0.84 15.39
C ASP A 19 9.83 -1.22 15.13
N GLN A 20 8.95 -0.22 15.03
CA GLN A 20 7.53 -0.44 14.77
C GLN A 20 7.31 -0.88 13.31
N PRO A 21 6.37 -1.80 13.07
CA PRO A 21 6.04 -2.19 11.70
C PRO A 21 5.59 -0.98 10.87
N VAL A 22 6.15 -0.86 9.68
CA VAL A 22 5.81 0.19 8.72
C VAL A 22 4.78 -0.35 7.72
N ILE A 23 3.68 0.35 7.57
CA ILE A 23 2.56 -0.02 6.69
C ILE A 23 2.51 0.97 5.53
N LEU A 24 2.51 0.46 4.31
CA LEU A 24 2.40 1.26 3.09
C LEU A 24 0.94 1.31 2.64
N TYR A 25 0.37 2.51 2.55
CA TYR A 25 -0.88 2.74 1.84
C TYR A 25 -0.58 3.28 0.44
N ALA A 26 -0.86 2.46 -0.57
CA ALA A 26 -0.62 2.78 -1.97
C ALA A 26 -1.92 2.58 -2.77
N PRO A 27 -2.83 3.57 -2.77
CA PRO A 27 -4.08 3.48 -3.52
C PRO A 27 -3.84 3.50 -5.02
N SER A 28 -4.82 3.00 -5.77
CA SER A 28 -4.86 3.10 -7.22
C SER A 28 -4.97 4.56 -7.69
N LEU A 29 -5.06 4.72 -9.01
CA LEU A 29 -5.24 6.03 -9.65
C LEU A 29 -6.67 6.57 -9.54
N ASP A 30 -7.61 5.75 -9.07
CA ASP A 30 -9.02 6.12 -9.01
C ASP A 30 -9.34 7.01 -7.81
N LEU A 31 -9.66 8.27 -8.11
CA LEU A 31 -10.01 9.27 -7.11
C LEU A 31 -11.26 8.94 -6.31
N LYS A 32 -12.24 8.26 -6.94
CA LYS A 32 -13.48 7.90 -6.24
C LYS A 32 -13.18 6.93 -5.12
N LEU A 33 -12.30 5.95 -5.34
CA LEU A 33 -11.90 4.99 -4.32
C LEU A 33 -11.09 5.66 -3.20
N ILE A 34 -10.21 6.59 -3.55
CA ILE A 34 -9.45 7.34 -2.56
C ILE A 34 -10.39 8.18 -1.67
N PHE A 35 -11.31 8.93 -2.28
CA PHE A 35 -12.25 9.74 -1.50
C PHE A 35 -13.24 8.89 -0.71
N ASP A 36 -13.76 7.79 -1.25
CA ASP A 36 -14.60 6.86 -0.49
C ASP A 36 -13.87 6.34 0.75
N ALA A 37 -12.61 5.93 0.62
CA ALA A 37 -11.82 5.49 1.75
C ALA A 37 -11.60 6.60 2.80
N LEU A 38 -11.35 7.83 2.36
CA LEU A 38 -11.18 8.99 3.24
C LEU A 38 -12.47 9.34 3.97
N ASP A 39 -13.60 9.36 3.28
CA ASP A 39 -14.92 9.64 3.83
C ASP A 39 -15.35 8.59 4.85
N ARG A 40 -14.95 7.34 4.66
CA ARG A 40 -15.15 6.23 5.62
C ARG A 40 -14.16 6.27 6.79
N GLY A 41 -13.31 7.29 6.88
CA GLY A 41 -12.46 7.52 8.03
C GLY A 41 -11.10 6.85 8.00
N LEU A 42 -10.56 6.51 6.84
CA LEU A 42 -9.23 5.88 6.71
C LEU A 42 -8.14 6.61 7.49
N LEU A 43 -8.04 7.93 7.34
CA LEU A 43 -7.02 8.71 8.05
C LEU A 43 -7.26 8.73 9.56
N GLN A 44 -8.50 8.70 10.02
CA GLN A 44 -8.83 8.62 11.44
C GLN A 44 -8.38 7.29 12.04
N ILE A 45 -8.52 6.19 11.29
CA ILE A 45 -8.02 4.88 11.69
C ILE A 45 -6.49 4.94 11.80
N PHE A 46 -5.78 5.42 10.80
CA PHE A 46 -4.32 5.56 10.85
C PHE A 46 -3.86 6.43 12.03
N LYS A 47 -4.54 7.54 12.31
CA LYS A 47 -4.24 8.43 13.44
C LYS A 47 -4.37 7.75 14.80
N LYS A 48 -5.31 6.81 14.95
CA LYS A 48 -5.51 6.04 16.18
C LYS A 48 -4.45 4.94 16.37
N MET A 49 -3.98 4.35 15.29
CA MET A 49 -3.09 3.18 15.31
C MET A 49 -1.62 3.56 15.55
N LYS A 50 -1.32 4.23 16.66
CA LYS A 50 0.01 4.78 16.99
C LYS A 50 1.10 3.71 17.19
N PHE A 51 0.72 2.45 17.31
CA PHE A 51 1.66 1.32 17.39
C PHE A 51 2.33 1.00 16.05
N TYR A 52 1.78 1.50 14.95
CA TYR A 52 2.29 1.33 13.60
C TYR A 52 2.81 2.65 13.05
N LYS A 53 3.72 2.57 12.09
CA LYS A 53 4.11 3.68 11.23
C LYS A 53 3.40 3.52 9.88
N PHE A 54 2.93 4.62 9.32
CA PHE A 54 2.26 4.61 8.03
C PHE A 54 3.00 5.45 7.02
N VAL A 55 3.21 4.91 5.83
CA VAL A 55 3.65 5.66 4.65
C VAL A 55 2.49 5.69 3.67
N ILE A 56 2.09 6.88 3.26
CA ILE A 56 1.09 7.07 2.22
C ILE A 56 1.83 7.42 0.95
N LYS A 57 1.64 6.63 -0.11
CA LYS A 57 2.22 6.86 -1.42
C LYS A 57 1.12 6.96 -2.47
N LEU A 58 0.79 8.17 -2.86
CA LEU A 58 -0.13 8.39 -3.97
C LEU A 58 0.54 8.01 -5.30
N HIS A 59 -0.28 7.56 -6.25
CA HIS A 59 0.22 7.26 -7.59
C HIS A 59 0.89 8.51 -8.19
N PRO A 60 2.04 8.40 -8.86
CA PRO A 60 2.79 9.55 -9.39
C PRO A 60 1.95 10.48 -10.27
N SER A 61 1.06 9.92 -11.09
CA SER A 61 0.15 10.72 -11.93
C SER A 61 -0.86 11.54 -11.12
N LEU A 62 -1.22 11.13 -9.91
CA LEU A 62 -2.06 11.93 -9.00
C LEU A 62 -1.22 13.02 -8.34
N ALA A 63 -0.06 12.67 -7.84
CA ALA A 63 0.83 13.62 -7.18
C ALA A 63 1.22 14.78 -8.12
N SER A 64 1.50 14.48 -9.39
CA SER A 64 1.93 15.49 -10.37
C SER A 64 0.80 16.33 -10.97
N ARG A 65 -0.39 15.74 -11.16
CA ARG A 65 -1.50 16.42 -11.86
C ARG A 65 -2.57 16.97 -10.94
N ARG A 66 -2.58 16.56 -9.67
CA ARG A 66 -3.65 16.83 -8.72
C ARG A 66 -3.10 17.28 -7.35
N HIS A 67 -2.31 18.34 -7.36
CA HIS A 67 -1.68 18.91 -6.16
C HIS A 67 -2.64 19.18 -4.99
N TYR A 68 -3.93 19.38 -5.27
CA TYR A 68 -4.91 19.60 -4.21
C TYR A 68 -5.06 18.39 -3.27
N ILE A 69 -4.90 17.14 -3.79
CA ILE A 69 -4.98 15.94 -2.96
C ILE A 69 -3.79 15.87 -2.01
N THR A 70 -2.60 16.09 -2.55
CA THR A 70 -1.36 16.12 -1.77
C THR A 70 -1.43 17.22 -0.70
N SER A 71 -1.90 18.41 -1.08
CA SER A 71 -2.08 19.52 -0.13
C SER A 71 -3.11 19.19 0.95
N PHE A 72 -4.24 18.59 0.59
CA PHE A 72 -5.25 18.12 1.53
C PHE A 72 -4.66 17.10 2.51
N MET A 73 -3.97 16.07 1.99
CA MET A 73 -3.33 15.05 2.83
C MET A 73 -2.31 15.67 3.77
N ASN A 74 -1.44 16.54 3.29
CA ASN A 74 -0.44 17.23 4.10
C ASN A 74 -1.08 18.04 5.22
N GLN A 75 -2.19 18.74 4.93
CA GLN A 75 -2.94 19.47 5.95
C GLN A 75 -3.53 18.54 7.02
N GLN A 76 -4.13 17.41 6.58
CA GLN A 76 -4.72 16.42 7.49
C GLN A 76 -3.68 15.72 8.37
N LEU A 77 -2.46 15.59 7.90
CA LEU A 77 -1.37 14.86 8.57
C LEU A 77 -0.43 15.78 9.38
N LYS A 78 -0.66 17.08 9.34
CA LYS A 78 0.18 18.06 10.04
C LYS A 78 0.29 17.74 11.54
N GLY A 79 1.53 17.59 12.02
CA GLY A 79 1.81 17.29 13.43
C GLY A 79 1.66 15.83 13.85
N ILE A 80 1.41 14.90 12.91
CA ILE A 80 1.24 13.48 13.21
C ILE A 80 2.51 12.73 12.85
N GLY A 81 3.38 12.47 13.83
CA GLY A 81 4.73 11.94 13.60
C GLY A 81 4.82 10.45 13.23
N HIS A 82 3.73 9.71 13.24
CA HIS A 82 3.73 8.28 12.84
C HIS A 82 3.10 8.02 11.46
N ILE A 83 2.69 9.08 10.75
CA ILE A 83 2.18 9.00 9.38
C ILE A 83 3.00 9.94 8.50
N HIS A 84 3.53 9.42 7.42
CA HIS A 84 4.32 10.15 6.43
C HIS A 84 3.67 10.08 5.05
N LEU A 85 3.50 11.24 4.40
CA LEU A 85 3.13 11.30 3.00
C LEU A 85 4.42 11.37 2.17
N ASP A 86 4.71 10.31 1.43
CA ASP A 86 5.90 10.24 0.59
C ASP A 86 5.60 10.72 -0.83
N GLU A 87 6.31 11.75 -1.27
CA GLU A 87 6.17 12.32 -2.62
C GLU A 87 7.35 11.96 -3.53
N LEU A 88 8.49 11.56 -2.96
CA LEU A 88 9.76 11.48 -3.67
C LEU A 88 10.21 10.05 -3.97
N SER A 89 9.99 9.12 -3.05
CA SER A 89 10.52 7.76 -3.18
C SER A 89 9.80 6.96 -4.27
N GLY A 90 10.52 6.07 -4.93
CA GLY A 90 9.91 5.06 -5.79
C GLY A 90 9.12 4.02 -4.96
N ILE A 91 8.00 3.54 -5.51
CA ILE A 91 7.17 2.54 -4.84
C ILE A 91 7.96 1.28 -4.48
N GLN A 92 8.94 0.89 -5.28
CA GLN A 92 9.78 -0.27 -5.02
C GLN A 92 10.61 -0.13 -3.75
N ASN A 93 11.25 1.03 -3.54
CA ASN A 93 12.05 1.30 -2.35
C ASN A 93 11.18 1.27 -1.09
N LEU A 94 10.01 1.92 -1.14
CA LEU A 94 9.05 1.87 -0.04
C LEU A 94 8.57 0.46 0.25
N SER A 95 8.36 -0.35 -0.79
CA SER A 95 7.93 -1.74 -0.63
C SER A 95 8.98 -2.61 0.04
N GLU A 96 10.25 -2.34 -0.15
CA GLU A 96 11.33 -3.05 0.55
C GLU A 96 11.34 -2.77 2.05
N GLU A 97 11.05 -1.53 2.44
CA GLU A 97 11.11 -1.06 3.83
C GLU A 97 9.84 -1.36 4.64
N THR A 98 8.72 -1.61 3.97
CA THR A 98 7.42 -1.79 4.62
C THR A 98 7.10 -3.25 4.91
N SER A 99 6.31 -3.50 5.94
CA SER A 99 5.93 -4.84 6.38
C SER A 99 4.62 -5.33 5.75
N ILE A 100 3.71 -4.41 5.42
CA ILE A 100 2.38 -4.66 4.87
C ILE A 100 2.08 -3.59 3.84
N MET A 101 1.35 -3.95 2.80
CA MET A 101 0.72 -2.99 1.90
C MET A 101 -0.80 -2.98 2.08
N ILE A 102 -1.37 -1.78 2.09
CA ILE A 102 -2.81 -1.53 1.95
C ILE A 102 -3.02 -0.88 0.60
N THR A 103 -3.95 -1.40 -0.18
CA THR A 103 -4.33 -0.85 -1.49
C THR A 103 -5.82 -1.09 -1.73
N ASP A 104 -6.36 -0.61 -2.83
CA ASP A 104 -7.77 -0.80 -3.20
C ASP A 104 -7.92 -1.85 -4.31
N PHE A 105 -7.39 -1.56 -5.50
CA PHE A 105 -7.33 -2.50 -6.60
C PHE A 105 -6.14 -2.14 -7.51
N GLY A 106 -5.83 -3.00 -8.47
CA GLY A 106 -4.73 -2.77 -9.40
C GLY A 106 -3.50 -3.62 -9.11
N SER A 107 -2.51 -3.55 -9.99
CA SER A 107 -1.36 -4.46 -10.00
C SER A 107 -0.40 -4.27 -8.84
N VAL A 108 -0.37 -3.10 -8.21
CA VAL A 108 0.65 -2.77 -7.21
C VAL A 108 0.64 -3.71 -6.00
N GLY A 109 -0.55 -4.12 -5.54
CA GLY A 109 -0.68 -5.11 -4.45
C GLY A 109 -0.19 -6.49 -4.87
N CYS A 110 -0.54 -6.91 -6.08
CA CYS A 110 -0.08 -8.17 -6.66
C CYS A 110 1.45 -8.18 -6.84
N GLU A 111 2.01 -7.11 -7.40
CA GLU A 111 3.45 -6.94 -7.55
C GLU A 111 4.18 -6.98 -6.20
N TYR A 112 3.63 -6.32 -5.19
CA TYR A 112 4.17 -6.33 -3.83
C TYR A 112 4.18 -7.75 -3.25
N ARG A 113 3.07 -8.47 -3.37
CA ARG A 113 2.95 -9.85 -2.91
C ARG A 113 3.93 -10.78 -3.62
N LEU A 114 3.96 -10.73 -4.95
CA LEU A 114 4.81 -11.58 -5.79
C LEU A 114 6.30 -11.29 -5.61
N ARG A 115 6.67 -10.02 -5.42
CA ARG A 115 8.07 -9.64 -5.34
C ARG A 115 8.65 -9.89 -3.96
N PHE A 116 7.92 -9.54 -2.91
CA PHE A 116 8.43 -9.51 -1.55
C PHE A 116 7.84 -10.59 -0.63
N GLY A 117 6.80 -11.30 -1.07
CA GLY A 117 6.09 -12.28 -0.23
C GLY A 117 5.38 -11.66 0.98
N LYS A 118 5.34 -10.34 1.07
CA LYS A 118 4.78 -9.61 2.21
C LYS A 118 3.26 -9.51 2.13
N PRO A 119 2.55 -9.41 3.27
CA PRO A 119 1.10 -9.35 3.31
C PRO A 119 0.51 -8.13 2.60
N VAL A 120 -0.65 -8.35 1.96
CA VAL A 120 -1.43 -7.31 1.30
C VAL A 120 -2.86 -7.31 1.81
N VAL A 121 -3.32 -6.15 2.26
CA VAL A 121 -4.71 -5.89 2.59
C VAL A 121 -5.33 -5.07 1.46
N PHE A 122 -6.38 -5.61 0.85
CA PHE A 122 -7.16 -4.86 -0.13
C PHE A 122 -8.39 -4.24 0.52
N LEU A 123 -8.59 -2.96 0.29
CA LEU A 123 -9.83 -2.30 0.65
C LEU A 123 -10.94 -2.75 -0.31
N GLN A 124 -12.09 -3.09 0.26
CA GLN A 124 -13.25 -3.46 -0.54
C GLN A 124 -13.70 -2.26 -1.36
N THR A 125 -13.81 -2.46 -2.67
CA THR A 125 -14.39 -1.47 -3.57
C THR A 125 -15.91 -1.43 -3.42
N PRO A 126 -16.57 -0.27 -3.67
CA PRO A 126 -18.03 -0.20 -3.71
C PRO A 126 -18.62 -1.23 -4.69
N GLN A 127 -19.84 -1.73 -4.41
CA GLN A 127 -20.49 -2.74 -5.26
C GLN A 127 -20.72 -2.28 -6.71
N GLU A 128 -20.85 -0.97 -6.90
CA GLU A 128 -21.05 -0.36 -8.22
C GLU A 128 -19.75 -0.20 -9.01
N TYR A 129 -18.62 -0.55 -8.40
CA TYR A 129 -17.31 -0.43 -9.03
C TYR A 129 -17.03 -1.66 -9.89
N ASP A 130 -17.09 -1.45 -11.20
CA ASP A 130 -16.72 -2.48 -12.18
C ASP A 130 -15.21 -2.38 -12.51
N GLY A 131 -14.40 -3.07 -11.71
CA GLY A 131 -12.96 -3.20 -11.94
C GLY A 131 -12.57 -4.26 -12.96
N GLY A 132 -13.54 -4.95 -13.53
CA GLY A 132 -13.31 -5.99 -14.56
C GLY A 132 -12.37 -7.11 -14.11
N ALA A 133 -11.41 -7.44 -14.98
CA ALA A 133 -10.42 -8.51 -14.71
C ALA A 133 -9.52 -8.23 -13.50
N ASP A 134 -9.27 -6.96 -13.19
CA ASP A 134 -8.37 -6.56 -12.09
C ASP A 134 -8.89 -7.01 -10.72
N LEU A 135 -10.20 -7.09 -10.52
CA LEU A 135 -10.78 -7.58 -9.27
C LEU A 135 -10.50 -9.08 -9.04
N ARG A 136 -10.48 -9.88 -10.08
CA ARG A 136 -10.15 -11.31 -9.97
C ARG A 136 -8.71 -11.52 -9.52
N PHE A 137 -7.78 -10.77 -10.10
CA PHE A 137 -6.38 -10.80 -9.66
C PHE A 137 -6.23 -10.37 -8.20
N ARG A 138 -6.97 -9.36 -7.77
CA ARG A 138 -6.97 -8.93 -6.37
C ARG A 138 -7.28 -10.07 -5.42
N ASP A 139 -8.33 -10.83 -5.70
CA ASP A 139 -8.82 -11.90 -4.82
C ASP A 139 -7.79 -13.04 -4.66
N ASP A 140 -7.00 -13.32 -5.71
CA ASP A 140 -5.95 -14.32 -5.69
C ASP A 140 -4.71 -13.91 -4.87
N PHE A 141 -4.47 -12.62 -4.71
CA PHE A 141 -3.26 -12.09 -4.04
C PHE A 141 -3.52 -11.46 -2.68
N ALA A 142 -4.78 -11.27 -2.32
CA ALA A 142 -5.14 -10.67 -1.05
C ALA A 142 -4.90 -11.62 0.12
N ASP A 143 -4.25 -11.14 1.17
CA ASP A 143 -4.31 -11.83 2.46
C ASP A 143 -5.63 -11.57 3.18
N VAL A 144 -6.16 -10.39 3.01
CA VAL A 144 -7.47 -9.95 3.52
C VAL A 144 -8.06 -8.92 2.56
N ILE A 145 -9.35 -9.04 2.31
CA ILE A 145 -10.17 -7.99 1.70
C ILE A 145 -11.14 -7.49 2.76
N CYS A 146 -11.11 -6.20 3.07
CA CYS A 146 -11.94 -5.65 4.14
C CYS A 146 -12.50 -4.28 3.79
N LYS A 147 -13.58 -3.91 4.49
CA LYS A 147 -14.04 -2.52 4.49
C LYS A 147 -13.07 -1.64 5.28
N VAL A 148 -13.13 -0.34 5.06
CA VAL A 148 -12.29 0.63 5.79
C VAL A 148 -12.53 0.51 7.30
N GLU A 149 -13.76 0.31 7.72
CA GLU A 149 -14.16 0.22 9.12
C GLU A 149 -13.53 -0.99 9.85
N ASP A 150 -13.21 -2.05 9.11
CA ASP A 150 -12.63 -3.29 9.63
C ASP A 150 -11.10 -3.32 9.54
N LEU A 151 -10.47 -2.26 8.99
CA LEU A 151 -9.06 -2.23 8.63
C LEU A 151 -8.12 -2.46 9.83
N GLU A 152 -8.46 -1.94 11.00
CA GLU A 152 -7.65 -2.14 12.21
C GLU A 152 -7.51 -3.64 12.55
N ASN A 153 -8.62 -4.37 12.51
CA ASN A 153 -8.64 -5.81 12.75
C ASN A 153 -7.89 -6.57 11.65
N ALA A 154 -8.06 -6.17 10.40
CA ALA A 154 -7.38 -6.75 9.25
C ALA A 154 -5.85 -6.61 9.37
N ILE A 155 -5.34 -5.43 9.69
CA ILE A 155 -3.91 -5.19 9.93
C ILE A 155 -3.41 -6.07 11.06
N GLY A 156 -4.10 -6.11 12.20
CA GLY A 156 -3.72 -6.93 13.33
C GLY A 156 -3.64 -8.43 13.02
N ALA A 157 -4.49 -8.91 12.12
CA ALA A 157 -4.48 -10.30 11.68
C ALA A 157 -3.29 -10.61 10.74
N VAL A 158 -3.00 -9.72 9.77
CA VAL A 158 -1.95 -9.99 8.78
C VAL A 158 -0.55 -9.72 9.29
N VAL A 159 -0.35 -8.81 10.25
CA VAL A 159 0.96 -8.60 10.89
C VAL A 159 1.50 -9.90 11.49
N LYS A 160 0.62 -10.73 12.04
CA LYS A 160 0.98 -12.02 12.65
C LYS A 160 1.37 -13.09 11.63
N LYS A 161 0.91 -12.97 10.38
CA LYS A 161 1.22 -13.94 9.31
C LYS A 161 2.67 -13.86 8.85
N GLY A 162 3.23 -12.67 8.83
CA GLY A 162 4.59 -12.43 8.34
C GLY A 162 4.76 -12.60 6.82
N ILE A 163 6.00 -12.84 6.40
CA ILE A 163 6.36 -13.01 4.99
C ILE A 163 6.07 -14.46 4.58
N LEU A 164 5.58 -14.65 3.34
CA LEU A 164 5.38 -15.97 2.77
C LEU A 164 6.70 -16.76 2.69
N PRO A 165 6.68 -18.07 2.99
CA PRO A 165 7.80 -18.93 2.71
C PRO A 165 8.18 -18.90 1.22
N ASP A 166 9.48 -18.99 0.92
CA ASP A 166 10.00 -18.94 -0.46
C ASP A 166 9.37 -20.02 -1.36
N THR A 167 9.02 -21.16 -0.81
CA THR A 167 8.36 -22.26 -1.53
C THR A 167 6.97 -21.86 -2.02
N GLU A 168 6.16 -21.24 -1.17
CA GLU A 168 4.82 -20.78 -1.52
C GLU A 168 4.88 -19.61 -2.50
N LEU A 169 5.80 -18.69 -2.28
CA LEU A 169 6.03 -17.55 -3.18
C LEU A 169 6.45 -18.01 -4.58
N LYS A 170 7.27 -19.07 -4.67
CA LYS A 170 7.68 -19.66 -5.95
C LYS A 170 6.49 -20.28 -6.69
N ILE A 171 5.61 -21.00 -5.99
CA ILE A 171 4.39 -21.58 -6.56
C ILE A 171 3.48 -20.48 -7.09
N MET A 172 3.23 -19.44 -6.30
CA MET A 172 2.42 -18.30 -6.70
C MET A 172 2.95 -17.60 -7.96
N ARG A 173 4.27 -17.41 -8.04
CA ARG A 173 4.93 -16.83 -9.24
C ARG A 173 4.75 -17.71 -10.47
N GLN A 174 4.83 -19.03 -10.33
CA GLN A 174 4.64 -19.96 -11.44
C GLN A 174 3.20 -19.95 -11.97
N GLN A 175 2.21 -19.84 -11.08
CA GLN A 175 0.82 -19.76 -11.47
C GLN A 175 0.54 -18.51 -12.33
N VAL A 176 1.12 -17.37 -12.00
CA VAL A 176 0.95 -16.13 -12.78
C VAL A 176 1.62 -16.19 -14.15
N LEU A 177 2.76 -16.87 -14.25
CA LEU A 177 3.49 -17.01 -15.53
C LEU A 177 2.87 -18.05 -16.48
N SER A 178 1.88 -18.83 -16.01
CA SER A 178 1.18 -19.84 -16.83
C SER A 178 -0.08 -19.31 -17.52
N PHE A 179 -0.40 -18.03 -17.36
CA PHE A 179 -1.44 -17.31 -18.07
C PHE A 179 -0.84 -16.37 -19.11
#